data_dc3fed550f01fc3e50f228f0c0c8033b
#
_entry.id   dc3fed550f01fc3e50f228f0c0c8033b
#
_cell.length_a   1.000
_cell.length_b   1.000
_cell.length_c   1.000
_cell.angle_alpha   90.00
_cell.angle_beta   90.00
_cell.angle_gamma   90.00
#
_symmetry.space_group_name_H-M   'P 1'
#
loop_
_entity.id
_entity.type
_entity.pdbx_description
1 polymer ?
#
loop_
_entity_poly.entity_id
_entity_poly.type
_entity_poly.pdbx_seq_one_letter_code
_entity_poly.pdbx_strand_id
1 'polypeptide(L)'
;FTGLIAKIVTKMVKEPEKKEETAFRLKYINAGPLATPELATEQAIKEIIHFAEISRNGLGYARAAINENDSDKFEELRSKLVKYEEISDRIEYEIATFLNAVSTGEISESTMFKIKSMYKIIGELESLGDSGESISRILSRRNSHNKSFDAETIKKINSMIDIVDNAYRIMIQNLQLASEGRLTDISNAYNAEERINNFRNDLREEEINSLEDNRKNYQTSVYYMDVVSELEKMGDFMIN
;
A
#
# COMPACT_ATOMS: atom_id res chain seq x y z
N PHE A 1 2.84 35.34 -46.71
CA PHE A 1 2.79 35.78 -45.29
C PHE A 1 2.00 34.84 -44.39
N THR A 2 1.02 34.09 -44.92
CA THR A 2 0.18 33.17 -44.14
C THR A 2 0.92 31.92 -43.62
N GLY A 3 1.94 31.42 -44.32
CA GLY A 3 2.71 30.23 -43.92
C GLY A 3 3.68 30.44 -42.74
N LEU A 4 4.10 31.70 -42.53
CA LEU A 4 5.01 32.01 -41.40
C LEU A 4 4.25 32.16 -40.08
N ILE A 5 3.03 32.72 -40.16
CA ILE A 5 2.14 32.88 -39.00
C ILE A 5 1.64 31.50 -38.52
N ALA A 6 1.31 30.59 -39.43
CA ALA A 6 0.93 29.21 -39.08
C ALA A 6 2.05 28.46 -38.36
N LYS A 7 3.33 28.61 -38.76
CA LYS A 7 4.48 28.02 -38.09
C LYS A 7 4.78 28.60 -36.71
N ILE A 8 4.45 29.89 -36.49
CA ILE A 8 4.62 30.53 -35.17
C ILE A 8 3.51 30.11 -34.22
N VAL A 9 2.27 30.01 -34.71
CA VAL A 9 1.13 29.55 -33.90
C VAL A 9 1.26 28.07 -33.51
N THR A 10 1.73 27.18 -34.39
CA THR A 10 2.02 25.77 -34.05
C THR A 10 3.20 25.62 -33.11
N LYS A 11 4.09 26.62 -33.00
CA LYS A 11 5.22 26.56 -32.04
C LYS A 11 4.89 27.20 -30.69
N MET A 12 3.83 27.99 -30.60
CA MET A 12 3.35 28.64 -29.38
C MET A 12 2.22 27.85 -28.68
N VAL A 13 1.47 27.08 -29.42
CA VAL A 13 0.54 26.10 -28.83
C VAL A 13 1.33 24.81 -28.68
N LYS A 14 2.13 24.73 -27.61
CA LYS A 14 2.37 23.40 -27.02
C LYS A 14 0.98 22.85 -26.71
N GLU A 15 0.56 21.84 -27.46
CA GLU A 15 -0.52 20.97 -26.98
C GLU A 15 -0.20 20.69 -25.52
N PRO A 16 -1.16 20.90 -24.60
CA PRO A 16 -0.97 20.37 -23.26
C PRO A 16 -0.67 18.90 -23.51
N GLU A 17 0.51 18.43 -23.04
CA GLU A 17 0.74 17.01 -22.90
C GLU A 17 -0.54 16.49 -22.29
N LYS A 18 -1.31 15.70 -23.06
CA LYS A 18 -2.28 14.82 -22.50
C LYS A 18 -1.47 14.03 -21.47
N LYS A 19 -1.51 14.46 -20.21
CA LYS A 19 -1.34 13.54 -19.11
C LYS A 19 -2.35 12.44 -19.46
N GLU A 20 -1.86 11.36 -20.05
CA GLU A 20 -2.56 10.12 -19.99
C GLU A 20 -2.78 9.96 -18.48
N GLU A 21 -4.00 10.27 -18.03
CA GLU A 21 -4.56 9.58 -16.92
C GLU A 21 -4.43 8.12 -17.35
N THR A 22 -3.36 7.48 -16.91
CA THR A 22 -3.23 6.04 -16.99
C THR A 22 -4.34 5.54 -16.08
N ALA A 23 -5.53 5.46 -16.70
CA ALA A 23 -6.70 4.89 -16.07
C ALA A 23 -6.24 3.49 -15.66
N PHE A 24 -6.07 3.28 -14.35
CA PHE A 24 -5.74 1.98 -13.82
C PHE A 24 -6.73 0.99 -14.42
N ARG A 25 -6.25 -0.11 -14.95
CA ARG A 25 -7.07 -1.21 -15.48
C ARG A 25 -6.61 -2.49 -14.83
N LEU A 26 -7.57 -3.29 -14.38
CA LEU A 26 -7.30 -4.65 -13.92
C LEU A 26 -6.55 -5.41 -15.02
N LYS A 27 -5.54 -6.18 -14.62
CA LYS A 27 -4.64 -6.88 -15.54
C LYS A 27 -5.19 -8.23 -15.96
N TYR A 28 -5.84 -8.94 -15.06
CA TYR A 28 -6.30 -10.32 -15.24
C TYR A 28 -7.81 -10.45 -15.40
N ILE A 29 -8.57 -9.42 -15.04
CA ILE A 29 -10.02 -9.34 -15.16
C ILE A 29 -10.36 -8.42 -16.34
N ASN A 30 -10.55 -9.00 -17.55
CA ASN A 30 -10.60 -8.19 -18.78
C ASN A 30 -11.98 -7.93 -19.38
N ALA A 31 -13.07 -8.53 -18.97
CA ALA A 31 -14.45 -8.21 -19.40
C ALA A 31 -15.42 -9.28 -18.93
N GLY A 32 -16.08 -9.02 -17.83
CA GLY A 32 -17.18 -9.85 -17.37
C GLY A 32 -16.78 -11.27 -16.93
N PRO A 33 -17.62 -11.94 -16.16
CA PRO A 33 -17.36 -13.31 -15.73
C PRO A 33 -17.31 -14.23 -16.93
N LEU A 34 -16.17 -14.88 -17.10
CA LEU A 34 -16.00 -15.93 -18.10
C LEU A 34 -16.79 -17.18 -17.70
N ALA A 35 -16.94 -18.08 -18.66
CA ALA A 35 -17.87 -19.19 -18.75
C ALA A 35 -18.13 -20.03 -17.48
N THR A 36 -17.24 -20.05 -16.45
CA THR A 36 -17.49 -20.77 -15.19
C THR A 36 -17.05 -19.97 -13.97
N PRO A 37 -17.77 -20.10 -12.82
CA PRO A 37 -17.39 -19.45 -11.57
C PRO A 37 -15.98 -19.82 -11.07
N GLU A 38 -15.55 -21.04 -11.30
CA GLU A 38 -14.22 -21.53 -10.93
C GLU A 38 -13.12 -20.77 -11.69
N LEU A 39 -13.25 -20.62 -13.00
CA LEU A 39 -12.30 -19.88 -13.82
C LEU A 39 -12.29 -18.39 -13.47
N ALA A 40 -13.45 -17.81 -13.16
CA ALA A 40 -13.57 -16.45 -12.71
C ALA A 40 -12.84 -16.22 -11.37
N THR A 41 -12.94 -17.15 -10.41
CA THR A 41 -12.20 -17.05 -9.14
C THR A 41 -10.69 -17.21 -9.34
N GLU A 42 -10.23 -17.98 -10.32
CA GLU A 42 -8.81 -18.06 -10.68
C GLU A 42 -8.27 -16.74 -11.27
N GLN A 43 -9.10 -16.00 -12.00
CA GLN A 43 -8.72 -14.66 -12.47
C GLN A 43 -8.69 -13.65 -11.32
N ALA A 44 -9.68 -13.70 -10.43
CA ALA A 44 -9.74 -12.82 -9.27
C ALA A 44 -8.52 -12.99 -8.36
N ILE A 45 -8.10 -14.22 -8.06
CA ILE A 45 -6.91 -14.42 -7.19
C ILE A 45 -5.61 -13.90 -7.84
N LYS A 46 -5.47 -14.00 -9.16
CA LYS A 46 -4.32 -13.40 -9.87
C LYS A 46 -4.31 -11.88 -9.76
N GLU A 47 -5.50 -11.27 -9.86
CA GLU A 47 -5.62 -9.82 -9.66
C GLU A 47 -5.34 -9.41 -8.22
N ILE A 48 -5.80 -10.17 -7.23
CA ILE A 48 -5.50 -9.96 -5.80
C ILE A 48 -4.00 -10.04 -5.54
N ILE A 49 -3.29 -11.01 -6.11
CA ILE A 49 -1.83 -11.11 -5.99
C ILE A 49 -1.16 -9.87 -6.60
N HIS A 50 -1.63 -9.42 -7.76
CA HIS A 50 -1.13 -8.21 -8.39
C HIS A 50 -1.42 -6.95 -7.55
N PHE A 51 -2.60 -6.88 -6.93
CA PHE A 51 -2.94 -5.82 -5.98
C PHE A 51 -1.97 -5.79 -4.78
N ALA A 52 -1.64 -6.95 -4.21
CA ALA A 52 -0.66 -7.05 -3.13
C ALA A 52 0.75 -6.54 -3.55
N GLU A 53 1.17 -6.80 -4.79
CA GLU A 53 2.41 -6.27 -5.35
C GLU A 53 2.37 -4.73 -5.49
N ILE A 54 1.24 -4.18 -5.95
CA ILE A 54 1.01 -2.72 -6.03
C ILE A 54 1.07 -2.10 -4.65
N SER A 55 0.36 -2.66 -3.66
CA SER A 55 0.36 -2.17 -2.28
C SER A 55 1.77 -2.15 -1.68
N ARG A 56 2.58 -3.19 -1.92
CA ARG A 56 3.99 -3.23 -1.51
C ARG A 56 4.82 -2.09 -2.12
N ASN A 57 4.57 -1.70 -3.38
CA ASN A 57 5.26 -0.56 -3.99
C ASN A 57 4.95 0.75 -3.26
N GLY A 58 3.73 0.91 -2.71
CA GLY A 58 3.34 2.03 -1.85
C GLY A 58 4.25 2.18 -0.62
N LEU A 59 4.63 1.06 0.04
CA LEU A 59 5.60 1.08 1.15
C LEU A 59 6.96 1.66 0.71
N GLY A 60 7.38 1.43 -0.53
CA GLY A 60 8.61 2.02 -1.08
C GLY A 60 8.54 3.55 -1.16
N TYR A 61 7.39 4.12 -1.54
CA TYR A 61 7.19 5.57 -1.55
C TYR A 61 7.08 6.15 -0.14
N ALA A 62 6.46 5.43 0.81
CA ALA A 62 6.46 5.83 2.22
C ALA A 62 7.89 5.90 2.78
N ARG A 63 8.73 4.90 2.50
CA ARG A 63 10.15 4.92 2.85
C ARG A 63 10.87 6.11 2.24
N ALA A 64 10.66 6.40 0.97
CA ALA A 64 11.28 7.54 0.31
C ALA A 64 10.87 8.86 0.97
N ALA A 65 9.57 9.04 1.30
CA ALA A 65 9.06 10.24 1.94
C ALA A 65 9.61 10.45 3.38
N ILE A 66 9.84 9.37 4.14
CA ILE A 66 10.44 9.42 5.48
C ILE A 66 11.89 9.93 5.41
N ASN A 67 12.63 9.55 4.37
CA ASN A 67 14.03 9.89 4.17
C ASN A 67 14.24 11.21 3.40
N GLU A 68 13.18 11.85 2.88
CA GLU A 68 13.29 13.08 2.08
C GLU A 68 13.33 14.32 2.98
N ASN A 69 14.30 15.19 2.71
CA ASN A 69 14.48 16.47 3.41
C ASN A 69 14.10 17.67 2.54
N ASP A 70 14.04 17.51 1.23
CA ASP A 70 13.64 18.56 0.30
C ASP A 70 12.10 18.64 0.27
N SER A 71 11.57 19.85 0.50
CA SER A 71 10.12 20.07 0.62
C SER A 71 9.36 19.76 -0.67
N ASP A 72 9.92 20.13 -1.83
CA ASP A 72 9.23 19.95 -3.11
C ASP A 72 9.19 18.46 -3.50
N LYS A 73 10.30 17.76 -3.29
CA LYS A 73 10.36 16.30 -3.50
C LYS A 73 9.47 15.54 -2.51
N PHE A 74 9.39 16.00 -1.27
CA PHE A 74 8.46 15.41 -0.30
C PHE A 74 7.00 15.53 -0.79
N GLU A 75 6.58 16.70 -1.29
CA GLU A 75 5.22 16.89 -1.81
C GLU A 75 4.96 16.03 -3.07
N GLU A 76 5.97 15.80 -3.92
CA GLU A 76 5.86 14.84 -5.03
C GLU A 76 5.62 13.41 -4.52
N LEU A 77 6.36 12.97 -3.50
CA LEU A 77 6.21 11.65 -2.89
C LEU A 77 4.87 11.50 -2.18
N ARG A 78 4.44 12.55 -1.46
CA ARG A 78 3.11 12.60 -0.83
C ARG A 78 1.99 12.47 -1.88
N SER A 79 2.09 13.20 -2.97
CA SER A 79 1.12 13.10 -4.07
C SER A 79 1.06 11.70 -4.68
N LYS A 80 2.20 10.99 -4.75
CA LYS A 80 2.23 9.59 -5.18
C LYS A 80 1.52 8.68 -4.19
N LEU A 81 1.72 8.86 -2.87
CA LEU A 81 1.06 8.05 -1.84
C LEU A 81 -0.46 8.24 -1.86
N VAL A 82 -0.96 9.48 -1.98
CA VAL A 82 -2.39 9.75 -2.18
C VAL A 82 -2.92 9.04 -3.43
N LYS A 83 -2.18 9.11 -4.54
CA LYS A 83 -2.59 8.41 -5.76
C LYS A 83 -2.58 6.88 -5.62
N TYR A 84 -1.69 6.32 -4.80
CA TYR A 84 -1.66 4.89 -4.52
C TYR A 84 -2.88 4.43 -3.70
N GLU A 85 -3.33 5.26 -2.75
CA GLU A 85 -4.57 5.01 -2.02
C GLU A 85 -5.78 5.04 -2.96
N GLU A 86 -5.95 6.09 -3.80
CA GLU A 86 -7.00 6.16 -4.81
C GLU A 86 -7.01 4.95 -5.78
N ILE A 87 -5.82 4.42 -6.11
CA ILE A 87 -5.66 3.21 -6.92
C ILE A 87 -6.09 1.98 -6.12
N SER A 88 -5.75 1.88 -4.84
CA SER A 88 -6.14 0.77 -3.96
C SER A 88 -7.65 0.66 -3.82
N ASP A 89 -8.32 1.76 -3.53
CA ASP A 89 -9.78 1.87 -3.47
C ASP A 89 -10.44 1.38 -4.77
N ARG A 90 -9.89 1.84 -5.88
CA ARG A 90 -10.43 1.47 -7.19
C ARG A 90 -10.25 -0.01 -7.49
N ILE A 91 -9.09 -0.59 -7.18
CA ILE A 91 -8.82 -2.02 -7.36
C ILE A 91 -9.78 -2.85 -6.51
N GLU A 92 -9.92 -2.50 -5.23
CA GLU A 92 -10.87 -3.15 -4.32
C GLU A 92 -12.28 -3.15 -4.91
N TYR A 93 -12.79 -1.96 -5.28
CA TYR A 93 -14.12 -1.80 -5.85
C TYR A 93 -14.31 -2.62 -7.13
N GLU A 94 -13.36 -2.61 -8.06
CA GLU A 94 -13.47 -3.33 -9.33
C GLU A 94 -13.43 -4.85 -9.12
N ILE A 95 -12.56 -5.36 -8.22
CA ILE A 95 -12.53 -6.80 -7.87
C ILE A 95 -13.82 -7.19 -7.13
N ALA A 96 -14.29 -6.39 -6.18
CA ALA A 96 -15.53 -6.65 -5.47
C ALA A 96 -16.73 -6.72 -6.42
N THR A 97 -16.82 -5.80 -7.38
CA THR A 97 -17.85 -5.78 -8.43
C THR A 97 -17.81 -7.05 -9.28
N PHE A 98 -16.62 -7.48 -9.67
CA PHE A 98 -16.42 -8.72 -10.42
C PHE A 98 -16.87 -9.96 -9.62
N LEU A 99 -16.42 -10.08 -8.36
CA LEU A 99 -16.80 -11.19 -7.47
C LEU A 99 -18.31 -11.23 -7.21
N ASN A 100 -18.95 -10.07 -7.08
CA ASN A 100 -20.41 -9.98 -6.97
C ASN A 100 -21.11 -10.53 -8.22
N ALA A 101 -20.65 -10.18 -9.41
CA ALA A 101 -21.21 -10.71 -10.66
C ALA A 101 -21.03 -12.24 -10.76
N VAL A 102 -19.90 -12.79 -10.30
CA VAL A 102 -19.67 -14.25 -10.24
C VAL A 102 -20.65 -14.93 -9.27
N SER A 103 -20.97 -14.28 -8.14
CA SER A 103 -21.84 -14.84 -7.09
C SER A 103 -23.32 -14.87 -7.45
N THR A 104 -23.76 -14.18 -8.51
CA THR A 104 -25.19 -14.16 -8.92
C THR A 104 -25.65 -15.44 -9.63
N GLY A 105 -24.72 -16.32 -10.03
CA GLY A 105 -25.01 -17.60 -10.65
C GLY A 105 -25.14 -18.75 -9.66
N GLU A 106 -25.40 -19.96 -10.18
CA GLU A 106 -25.28 -21.18 -9.38
C GLU A 106 -23.80 -21.47 -9.13
N ILE A 107 -23.38 -21.38 -7.87
CA ILE A 107 -22.00 -21.62 -7.44
C ILE A 107 -21.95 -22.70 -6.35
N SER A 108 -20.86 -23.48 -6.33
CA SER A 108 -20.62 -24.47 -5.28
C SER A 108 -20.33 -23.82 -3.93
N GLU A 109 -20.56 -24.54 -2.83
CA GLU A 109 -20.21 -24.05 -1.47
C GLU A 109 -18.71 -23.71 -1.36
N SER A 110 -17.85 -24.50 -2.02
CA SER A 110 -16.41 -24.25 -2.02
C SER A 110 -16.06 -22.95 -2.75
N THR A 111 -16.71 -22.66 -3.88
CA THR A 111 -16.54 -21.40 -4.62
C THR A 111 -17.06 -20.21 -3.81
N MET A 112 -18.21 -20.36 -3.13
CA MET A 112 -18.74 -19.34 -2.23
C MET A 112 -17.75 -19.01 -1.10
N PHE A 113 -17.15 -20.03 -0.49
CA PHE A 113 -16.14 -19.83 0.57
C PHE A 113 -14.92 -19.08 0.04
N LYS A 114 -14.40 -19.44 -1.14
CA LYS A 114 -13.29 -18.73 -1.80
C LYS A 114 -13.62 -17.25 -2.04
N ILE A 115 -14.81 -16.97 -2.57
CA ILE A 115 -15.26 -15.59 -2.83
C ILE A 115 -15.31 -14.77 -1.52
N LYS A 116 -15.85 -15.35 -0.44
CA LYS A 116 -15.87 -14.68 0.87
C LYS A 116 -14.48 -14.36 1.39
N SER A 117 -13.54 -15.29 1.24
CA SER A 117 -12.13 -15.05 1.62
C SER A 117 -11.49 -13.95 0.75
N MET A 118 -11.79 -13.93 -0.55
CA MET A 118 -11.28 -12.88 -1.46
C MET A 118 -11.80 -11.48 -1.07
N TYR A 119 -13.08 -11.34 -0.68
CA TYR A 119 -13.61 -10.08 -0.17
C TYR A 119 -12.86 -9.58 1.07
N LYS A 120 -12.51 -10.49 1.99
CA LYS A 120 -11.71 -10.12 3.16
C LYS A 120 -10.32 -9.65 2.73
N ILE A 121 -9.65 -10.40 1.88
CA ILE A 121 -8.29 -10.08 1.43
C ILE A 121 -8.23 -8.72 0.72
N ILE A 122 -9.17 -8.39 -0.16
CA ILE A 122 -9.13 -7.10 -0.88
C ILE A 122 -9.34 -5.92 0.06
N GLY A 123 -10.20 -6.04 1.09
CA GLY A 123 -10.36 -5.00 2.11
C GLY A 123 -9.10 -4.81 2.97
N GLU A 124 -8.39 -5.89 3.33
CA GLU A 124 -7.11 -5.77 4.03
C GLU A 124 -6.01 -5.13 3.14
N LEU A 125 -6.01 -5.41 1.82
CA LEU A 125 -5.08 -4.80 0.87
C LEU A 125 -5.36 -3.31 0.64
N GLU A 126 -6.62 -2.89 0.63
CA GLU A 126 -7.02 -1.48 0.62
C GLU A 126 -6.52 -0.77 1.88
N SER A 127 -6.75 -1.35 3.06
CA SER A 127 -6.29 -0.81 4.34
C SER A 127 -4.76 -0.66 4.43
N LEU A 128 -3.99 -1.47 3.69
CA LEU A 128 -2.55 -1.27 3.50
C LEU A 128 -2.24 -0.01 2.67
N GLY A 129 -3.06 0.31 1.67
CA GLY A 129 -2.98 1.56 0.89
C GLY A 129 -3.22 2.78 1.77
N ASP A 130 -4.28 2.75 2.56
CA ASP A 130 -4.65 3.77 3.55
C ASP A 130 -3.54 4.05 4.56
N SER A 131 -2.86 3.01 5.05
CA SER A 131 -1.74 3.17 5.97
C SER A 131 -0.57 3.93 5.32
N GLY A 132 -0.31 3.71 4.03
CA GLY A 132 0.70 4.45 3.28
C GLY A 132 0.39 5.94 3.19
N GLU A 133 -0.86 6.30 2.88
CA GLU A 133 -1.34 7.69 2.84
C GLU A 133 -1.32 8.31 4.25
N SER A 134 -1.72 7.57 5.30
CA SER A 134 -1.70 7.99 6.70
C SER A 134 -0.28 8.37 7.16
N ILE A 135 0.74 7.59 6.79
CA ILE A 135 2.15 7.94 7.04
C ILE A 135 2.48 9.28 6.38
N SER A 136 2.06 9.51 5.13
CA SER A 136 2.31 10.78 4.44
C SER A 136 1.68 11.97 5.15
N ARG A 137 0.47 11.81 5.70
CA ARG A 137 -0.21 12.85 6.50
C ARG A 137 0.51 13.15 7.82
N ILE A 138 1.03 12.11 8.50
CA ILE A 138 1.84 12.28 9.72
C ILE A 138 3.09 13.10 9.41
N LEU A 139 3.82 12.74 8.35
CA LEU A 139 5.02 13.45 7.93
C LEU A 139 4.74 14.90 7.50
N SER A 140 3.64 15.15 6.79
CA SER A 140 3.21 16.50 6.41
C SER A 140 2.93 17.37 7.66
N ARG A 141 2.24 16.83 8.66
CA ARG A 141 2.02 17.53 9.95
C ARG A 141 3.32 17.78 10.69
N ARG A 142 4.24 16.81 10.73
CA ARG A 142 5.58 17.00 11.31
C ARG A 142 6.30 18.18 10.64
N ASN A 143 6.30 18.21 9.30
CA ASN A 143 6.97 19.25 8.53
C ASN A 143 6.33 20.64 8.76
N SER A 144 4.98 20.73 8.80
CA SER A 144 4.26 21.99 9.06
C SER A 144 4.55 22.58 10.44
N HIS A 145 4.96 21.77 11.40
CA HIS A 145 5.41 22.20 12.72
C HIS A 145 6.93 22.42 12.81
N ASN A 146 7.64 22.45 11.67
CA ASN A 146 9.10 22.61 11.60
C ASN A 146 9.84 21.57 12.47
N LYS A 147 9.35 20.32 12.48
CA LYS A 147 10.00 19.19 13.16
C LYS A 147 10.64 18.26 12.14
N SER A 148 11.75 17.64 12.55
CA SER A 148 12.45 16.63 11.77
C SER A 148 12.84 15.46 12.67
N PHE A 149 12.96 14.28 12.08
CA PHE A 149 13.55 13.13 12.73
C PHE A 149 15.09 13.24 12.64
N ASP A 150 15.77 12.87 13.72
CA ASP A 150 17.22 12.70 13.68
C ASP A 150 17.62 11.42 12.92
N ALA A 151 18.91 11.28 12.62
CA ALA A 151 19.43 10.15 11.86
C ALA A 151 19.19 8.80 12.56
N GLU A 152 19.18 8.77 13.89
CA GLU A 152 18.91 7.57 14.68
C GLU A 152 17.44 7.15 14.53
N THR A 153 16.51 8.09 14.69
CA THR A 153 15.07 7.86 14.52
C THR A 153 14.75 7.38 13.09
N ILE A 154 15.34 8.02 12.06
CA ILE A 154 15.18 7.58 10.66
C ILE A 154 15.69 6.15 10.47
N LYS A 155 16.83 5.79 11.05
CA LYS A 155 17.36 4.44 10.99
C LYS A 155 16.42 3.42 11.63
N LYS A 156 15.82 3.72 12.79
CA LYS A 156 14.85 2.86 13.48
C LYS A 156 13.60 2.65 12.63
N ILE A 157 13.05 3.71 12.06
CA ILE A 157 11.90 3.62 11.14
C ILE A 157 12.25 2.75 9.92
N ASN A 158 13.41 2.95 9.29
CA ASN A 158 13.85 2.15 8.15
C ASN A 158 14.00 0.66 8.52
N SER A 159 14.49 0.34 9.72
CA SER A 159 14.57 -1.04 10.21
C SER A 159 13.17 -1.66 10.38
N MET A 160 12.19 -0.90 10.88
CA MET A 160 10.79 -1.33 10.95
C MET A 160 10.21 -1.59 9.56
N ILE A 161 10.48 -0.69 8.59
CA ILE A 161 10.04 -0.87 7.19
C ILE A 161 10.65 -2.13 6.57
N ASP A 162 11.90 -2.48 6.87
CA ASP A 162 12.52 -3.72 6.37
C ASP A 162 11.79 -4.97 6.90
N ILE A 163 11.34 -4.95 8.14
CA ILE A 163 10.57 -6.04 8.75
C ILE A 163 9.17 -6.12 8.09
N VAL A 164 8.51 -4.99 7.88
CA VAL A 164 7.20 -4.90 7.20
C VAL A 164 7.31 -5.34 5.73
N ASP A 165 8.35 -4.92 5.00
CA ASP A 165 8.58 -5.38 3.61
C ASP A 165 8.78 -6.90 3.52
N ASN A 166 9.45 -7.48 4.51
CA ASN A 166 9.57 -8.94 4.60
C ASN A 166 8.20 -9.62 4.81
N ALA A 167 7.34 -9.05 5.65
CA ALA A 167 5.98 -9.56 5.84
C ALA A 167 5.15 -9.47 4.55
N TYR A 168 5.25 -8.38 3.77
CA TYR A 168 4.65 -8.29 2.44
C TYR A 168 5.10 -9.43 1.50
N ARG A 169 6.39 -9.73 1.48
CA ARG A 169 6.91 -10.85 0.65
C ARG A 169 6.32 -12.18 1.07
N ILE A 170 6.22 -12.43 2.37
CA ILE A 170 5.63 -13.65 2.92
C ILE A 170 4.14 -13.72 2.53
N MET A 171 3.38 -12.66 2.70
CA MET A 171 1.96 -12.58 2.32
C MET A 171 1.78 -12.89 0.82
N ILE A 172 2.53 -12.22 -0.06
CA ILE A 172 2.45 -12.44 -1.51
C ILE A 172 2.80 -13.89 -1.86
N GLN A 173 3.86 -14.45 -1.26
CA GLN A 173 4.23 -15.85 -1.45
C GLN A 173 3.13 -16.82 -0.99
N ASN A 174 2.52 -16.58 0.17
CA ASN A 174 1.42 -17.40 0.68
C ASN A 174 0.18 -17.31 -0.23
N LEU A 175 -0.17 -16.13 -0.74
CA LEU A 175 -1.25 -15.98 -1.73
C LEU A 175 -0.96 -16.75 -3.04
N GLN A 176 0.27 -16.74 -3.52
CA GLN A 176 0.68 -17.51 -4.69
C GLN A 176 0.57 -19.02 -4.43
N LEU A 177 1.09 -19.51 -3.29
CA LEU A 177 0.97 -20.92 -2.91
C LEU A 177 -0.48 -21.34 -2.71
N ALA A 178 -1.31 -20.51 -2.12
CA ALA A 178 -2.75 -20.75 -1.96
C ALA A 178 -3.46 -20.85 -3.33
N SER A 179 -3.12 -19.98 -4.28
CA SER A 179 -3.67 -20.01 -5.63
C SER A 179 -3.34 -21.30 -6.39
N GLU A 180 -2.21 -21.91 -6.09
CA GLU A 180 -1.74 -23.18 -6.66
C GLU A 180 -2.24 -24.43 -5.87
N GLY A 181 -2.98 -24.22 -4.77
CA GLY A 181 -3.39 -25.30 -3.86
C GLY A 181 -2.23 -25.94 -3.08
N ARG A 182 -1.11 -25.23 -2.94
CA ARG A 182 0.14 -25.71 -2.33
C ARG A 182 0.41 -25.13 -0.94
N LEU A 183 -0.43 -24.22 -0.49
CA LEU A 183 -0.29 -23.64 0.85
C LEU A 183 -0.70 -24.70 1.90
N THR A 184 0.24 -25.10 2.74
CA THR A 184 0.01 -26.12 3.77
C THR A 184 0.02 -25.53 5.19
N ASP A 185 0.65 -24.37 5.37
CA ASP A 185 0.90 -23.75 6.65
C ASP A 185 1.15 -22.23 6.48
N ILE A 186 0.73 -21.43 7.44
CA ILE A 186 0.91 -19.98 7.50
C ILE A 186 1.72 -19.53 8.72
N SER A 187 2.45 -20.44 9.38
CA SER A 187 3.29 -20.10 10.54
C SER A 187 4.33 -19.03 10.22
N ASN A 188 4.78 -18.96 8.96
CA ASN A 188 5.68 -17.91 8.48
C ASN A 188 5.06 -16.50 8.58
N ALA A 189 3.75 -16.36 8.34
CA ALA A 189 3.03 -15.10 8.45
C ALA A 189 2.86 -14.69 9.92
N TYR A 190 2.46 -15.62 10.80
CA TYR A 190 2.38 -15.36 12.24
C TYR A 190 3.74 -14.96 12.84
N ASN A 191 4.82 -15.63 12.44
CA ASN A 191 6.17 -15.27 12.89
C ASN A 191 6.60 -13.88 12.37
N ALA A 192 6.16 -13.48 11.17
CA ALA A 192 6.44 -12.15 10.64
C ALA A 192 5.70 -11.05 11.41
N GLU A 193 4.42 -11.26 11.72
CA GLU A 193 3.61 -10.35 12.53
C GLU A 193 4.16 -10.23 13.96
N GLU A 194 4.46 -11.35 14.63
CA GLU A 194 5.08 -11.34 15.96
C GLU A 194 6.39 -10.54 15.98
N ARG A 195 7.20 -10.67 14.94
CA ARG A 195 8.43 -9.89 14.79
C ARG A 195 8.16 -8.38 14.66
N ILE A 196 7.12 -7.98 13.93
CA ILE A 196 6.69 -6.58 13.81
C ILE A 196 6.26 -6.06 15.18
N ASN A 197 5.43 -6.81 15.90
CA ASN A 197 4.92 -6.46 17.23
C ASN A 197 6.02 -6.32 18.27
N ASN A 198 6.96 -7.26 18.30
CA ASN A 198 8.09 -7.21 19.22
C ASN A 198 8.98 -6.00 18.93
N PHE A 199 9.31 -5.76 17.67
CA PHE A 199 10.14 -4.62 17.30
C PHE A 199 9.45 -3.28 17.60
N ARG A 200 8.14 -3.15 17.36
CA ARG A 200 7.35 -1.98 17.75
C ARG A 200 7.42 -1.76 19.28
N ASN A 201 7.30 -2.82 20.09
CA ASN A 201 7.38 -2.70 21.54
C ASN A 201 8.77 -2.21 22.00
N ASP A 202 9.84 -2.75 21.42
CA ASP A 202 11.21 -2.29 21.69
C ASP A 202 11.39 -0.81 21.37
N LEU A 203 10.94 -0.38 20.19
CA LEU A 203 11.01 1.03 19.77
C LEU A 203 10.22 1.96 20.71
N ARG A 204 9.06 1.51 21.18
CA ARG A 204 8.22 2.27 22.09
C ARG A 204 8.87 2.42 23.48
N GLU A 205 9.44 1.35 24.02
CA GLU A 205 10.14 1.36 25.31
C GLU A 205 11.38 2.29 25.25
N GLU A 206 12.19 2.18 24.21
CA GLU A 206 13.34 3.06 23.99
C GLU A 206 12.95 4.53 23.90
N GLU A 207 11.83 4.84 23.20
CA GLU A 207 11.37 6.22 23.05
C GLU A 207 10.85 6.80 24.37
N ILE A 208 10.10 6.03 25.17
CA ILE A 208 9.63 6.43 26.50
C ILE A 208 10.82 6.77 27.40
N ASN A 209 11.81 5.88 27.46
CA ASN A 209 13.03 6.10 28.27
C ASN A 209 13.80 7.34 27.79
N SER A 210 13.83 7.61 26.49
CA SER A 210 14.47 8.80 25.92
C SER A 210 13.75 10.10 26.27
N LEU A 211 12.43 10.05 26.43
CA LEU A 211 11.62 11.19 26.89
C LEU A 211 11.81 11.46 28.38
N GLU A 212 11.81 10.42 29.21
CA GLU A 212 12.05 10.54 30.66
C GLU A 212 13.42 11.16 30.98
N ASP A 213 14.42 10.80 30.19
CA ASP A 213 15.78 11.39 30.29
C ASP A 213 15.90 12.81 29.68
N ASN A 214 14.81 13.41 29.18
CA ASN A 214 14.79 14.69 28.45
C ASN A 214 15.74 14.76 27.24
N ARG A 215 16.03 13.60 26.62
CA ARG A 215 16.92 13.51 25.45
C ARG A 215 16.21 13.83 24.14
N LYS A 216 14.87 13.78 24.12
CA LYS A 216 14.05 14.00 22.92
C LYS A 216 12.92 15.00 23.12
N ASN A 217 12.49 15.61 22.02
CA ASN A 217 11.35 16.50 22.01
C ASN A 217 10.05 15.72 21.94
N TYR A 218 9.17 15.92 22.91
CA TYR A 218 7.87 15.21 23.01
C TYR A 218 7.05 15.23 21.71
N GLN A 219 6.95 16.39 21.04
CA GLN A 219 6.17 16.50 19.81
C GLN A 219 6.76 15.68 18.66
N THR A 220 8.10 15.64 18.55
CA THR A 220 8.78 14.80 17.55
C THR A 220 8.57 13.32 17.85
N SER A 221 8.61 12.93 19.14
CA SER A 221 8.34 11.56 19.58
C SER A 221 6.93 11.10 19.27
N VAL A 222 5.92 11.99 19.38
CA VAL A 222 4.54 11.68 18.98
C VAL A 222 4.48 11.31 17.49
N TYR A 223 5.06 12.12 16.58
CA TYR A 223 5.09 11.80 15.15
C TYR A 223 5.84 10.51 14.85
N TYR A 224 6.95 10.26 15.54
CA TYR A 224 7.70 9.03 15.42
C TYR A 224 6.86 7.81 15.79
N MET A 225 6.19 7.85 16.94
CA MET A 225 5.35 6.76 17.41
C MET A 225 4.10 6.56 16.55
N ASP A 226 3.53 7.64 15.99
CA ASP A 226 2.44 7.55 15.02
C ASP A 226 2.88 6.79 13.74
N VAL A 227 4.09 7.07 13.21
CA VAL A 227 4.64 6.34 12.05
C VAL A 227 4.87 4.87 12.39
N VAL A 228 5.46 4.57 13.56
CA VAL A 228 5.69 3.19 14.02
C VAL A 228 4.37 2.44 14.17
N SER A 229 3.33 3.11 14.66
CA SER A 229 1.99 2.52 14.84
C SER A 229 1.32 2.21 13.48
N GLU A 230 1.46 3.08 12.47
CA GLU A 230 0.95 2.78 11.13
C GLU A 230 1.69 1.60 10.48
N LEU A 231 3.01 1.50 10.67
CA LEU A 231 3.79 0.37 10.18
C LEU A 231 3.41 -0.96 10.85
N GLU A 232 3.05 -0.93 12.14
CA GLU A 232 2.56 -2.11 12.84
C GLU A 232 1.18 -2.54 12.36
N LYS A 233 0.24 -1.61 12.17
CA LYS A 233 -1.07 -1.91 11.57
C LYS A 233 -0.96 -2.61 10.21
N MET A 234 0.04 -2.23 9.39
CA MET A 234 0.30 -2.96 8.14
C MET A 234 0.60 -4.45 8.41
N GLY A 235 1.29 -4.78 9.51
CA GLY A 235 1.52 -6.16 9.94
C GLY A 235 0.22 -6.89 10.22
N ASP A 236 -0.68 -6.27 10.96
CA ASP A 236 -1.99 -6.81 11.31
C ASP A 236 -2.84 -7.10 10.06
N PHE A 237 -2.88 -6.16 9.11
CA PHE A 237 -3.61 -6.34 7.84
C PHE A 237 -3.05 -7.48 6.99
N MET A 238 -1.74 -7.71 7.01
CA MET A 238 -1.11 -8.78 6.24
C MET A 238 -1.36 -10.19 6.78
N ILE A 239 -1.71 -10.34 8.07
CA ILE A 239 -2.00 -11.65 8.69
C ILE A 239 -3.51 -11.98 8.72
N ASN A 240 -4.37 -10.98 8.72
CA ASN A 240 -5.82 -11.15 8.75
C ASN A 240 -6.38 -11.87 7.52
#